data_ee6f9be9e31b790d05eebb1049ea987f
#
_entry.id   ee6f9be9e31b790d05eebb1049ea987f
#
_cell.length_a   1.000
_cell.length_b   1.000
_cell.length_c   1.000
_cell.angle_alpha   90.00
_cell.angle_beta   90.00
_cell.angle_gamma   90.00
#
_symmetry.space_group_name_H-M   'P 1'
#
loop_
_entity.id
_entity.type
_entity.pdbx_description
1 polymer ?
#
loop_
_entity_poly.entity_id
_entity_poly.type
_entity_poly.pdbx_seq_one_letter_code
_entity_poly.pdbx_strand_id
1 'polypeptide(L)'
;AAVVDGATDRTRQIADEVLLEVAPGDAVFEFIRRCVDAPSSWRAATSRRPWSGGGADRALAAMLPLIGRILEAGQRAGTVRPDIVPSDLVVTLMSVRAIGDLCDADAPGTSRRFLEFALDGLRPGHRTPDQPPMSVKQLGRVLTDR
;
A
#
# COMPACT_ATOMS: atom_id res chain seq x y z
N ALA A 1 19.72 -3.50 6.38
CA ALA A 1 19.78 -3.23 4.94
C ALA A 1 19.18 -4.39 4.14
N ALA A 2 19.68 -5.64 4.27
CA ALA A 2 19.22 -6.79 3.49
C ALA A 2 17.71 -7.12 3.63
N VAL A 3 17.10 -6.94 4.81
CA VAL A 3 15.67 -7.22 5.05
C VAL A 3 14.78 -6.17 4.38
N VAL A 4 15.22 -4.92 4.35
CA VAL A 4 14.49 -3.82 3.71
C VAL A 4 14.56 -3.95 2.19
N ASP A 5 15.73 -4.30 1.66
CA ASP A 5 15.93 -4.54 0.24
C ASP A 5 15.02 -5.68 -0.26
N GLY A 6 14.95 -6.79 0.49
CA GLY A 6 14.08 -7.92 0.19
C GLY A 6 12.58 -7.58 0.22
N ALA A 7 12.14 -6.72 1.14
CA ALA A 7 10.74 -6.28 1.20
C ALA A 7 10.38 -5.38 0.02
N THR A 8 11.26 -4.45 -0.34
CA THR A 8 11.10 -3.58 -1.50
C THR A 8 11.08 -4.40 -2.79
N ASP A 9 11.97 -5.37 -2.91
CA ASP A 9 12.05 -6.25 -4.07
C ASP A 9 10.79 -7.10 -4.22
N ARG A 10 10.23 -7.62 -3.12
CA ARG A 10 8.98 -8.40 -3.18
C ARG A 10 7.79 -7.53 -3.59
N THR A 11 7.68 -6.32 -3.06
CA THR A 11 6.61 -5.40 -3.45
C THR A 11 6.73 -4.99 -4.92
N ARG A 12 7.96 -4.76 -5.39
CA ARG A 12 8.23 -4.49 -6.82
C ARG A 12 7.81 -5.68 -7.69
N GLN A 13 8.18 -6.89 -7.30
CA GLN A 13 7.79 -8.11 -8.01
C GLN A 13 6.27 -8.24 -8.09
N ILE A 14 5.54 -8.03 -6.99
CA ILE A 14 4.08 -8.04 -6.97
C ILE A 14 3.52 -6.98 -7.94
N ALA A 15 4.08 -5.77 -7.94
CA ALA A 15 3.65 -4.72 -8.85
C ALA A 15 3.84 -5.09 -10.32
N ASP A 16 4.99 -5.65 -10.67
CA ASP A 16 5.30 -6.10 -12.02
C ASP A 16 4.39 -7.25 -12.45
N GLU A 17 4.17 -8.24 -11.60
CA GLU A 17 3.24 -9.35 -11.84
C GLU A 17 1.82 -8.84 -12.09
N VAL A 18 1.32 -7.92 -11.26
CA VAL A 18 -0.02 -7.36 -11.40
C VAL A 18 -0.17 -6.58 -12.70
N LEU A 19 0.81 -5.75 -13.07
CA LEU A 19 0.77 -4.98 -14.32
C LEU A 19 0.80 -5.87 -15.58
N LEU A 20 1.41 -7.06 -15.49
CA LEU A 20 1.50 -8.01 -16.60
C LEU A 20 0.29 -8.94 -16.70
N GLU A 21 -0.23 -9.40 -15.56
CA GLU A 21 -1.18 -10.52 -15.50
C GLU A 21 -2.63 -10.11 -15.25
N VAL A 22 -2.84 -8.93 -14.63
CA VAL A 22 -4.15 -8.50 -14.14
C VAL A 22 -4.74 -7.44 -15.06
N ALA A 23 -6.05 -7.50 -15.31
CA ALA A 23 -6.75 -6.48 -16.06
C ALA A 23 -6.58 -5.10 -15.39
N PRO A 24 -6.41 -4.01 -16.17
CA PRO A 24 -6.14 -2.68 -15.61
C PRO A 24 -7.14 -2.22 -14.55
N GLY A 25 -8.42 -2.55 -14.71
CA GLY A 25 -9.47 -2.21 -13.75
C GLY A 25 -9.36 -2.93 -12.41
N ASP A 26 -8.68 -4.08 -12.35
CA ASP A 26 -8.50 -4.89 -11.15
C ASP A 26 -7.13 -4.68 -10.49
N ALA A 27 -6.24 -3.94 -11.15
CA ALA A 27 -4.83 -3.85 -10.79
C ALA A 27 -4.61 -3.33 -9.36
N VAL A 28 -5.28 -2.25 -8.95
CA VAL A 28 -5.13 -1.67 -7.59
C VAL A 28 -5.58 -2.67 -6.53
N PHE A 29 -6.73 -3.28 -6.73
CA PHE A 29 -7.34 -4.20 -5.76
C PHE A 29 -6.49 -5.45 -5.58
N GLU A 30 -6.04 -6.02 -6.68
CA GLU A 30 -5.20 -7.22 -6.66
C GLU A 30 -3.80 -6.93 -6.09
N PHE A 31 -3.21 -5.78 -6.40
CA PHE A 31 -1.94 -5.35 -5.83
C PHE A 31 -2.01 -5.27 -4.31
N ILE A 32 -3.03 -4.60 -3.78
CA ILE A 32 -3.18 -4.45 -2.32
C ILE A 32 -3.41 -5.82 -1.67
N ARG A 33 -4.28 -6.67 -2.23
CA ARG A 33 -4.51 -8.03 -1.71
C ARG A 33 -3.24 -8.86 -1.67
N ARG A 34 -2.47 -8.89 -2.76
CA ARG A 34 -1.20 -9.63 -2.82
C ARG A 34 -0.16 -9.09 -1.84
N CYS A 35 -0.08 -7.77 -1.65
CA CYS A 35 0.80 -7.17 -0.64
C CYS A 35 0.41 -7.58 0.79
N VAL A 36 -0.87 -7.59 1.11
CA VAL A 36 -1.37 -8.03 2.43
C VAL A 36 -1.09 -9.51 2.66
N ASP A 37 -1.24 -10.36 1.64
CA ASP A 37 -0.99 -11.80 1.72
C ASP A 37 0.50 -12.18 1.71
N ALA A 38 1.40 -11.24 1.43
CA ALA A 38 2.84 -11.45 1.42
C ALA A 38 3.52 -10.81 2.66
N PRO A 39 3.50 -11.45 3.83
CA PRO A 39 3.95 -10.86 5.10
C PRO A 39 5.40 -10.39 5.08
N SER A 40 6.27 -11.05 4.30
CA SER A 40 7.68 -10.72 4.20
C SER A 40 7.95 -9.43 3.42
N SER A 41 7.08 -9.04 2.50
CA SER A 41 7.28 -7.86 1.66
C SER A 41 7.01 -6.56 2.40
N TRP A 42 6.08 -6.58 3.34
CA TRP A 42 5.59 -5.37 3.97
C TRP A 42 5.88 -5.28 5.47
N ARG A 43 6.08 -6.42 6.16
CA ARG A 43 6.45 -6.45 7.58
C ARG A 43 7.74 -5.71 7.88
N ALA A 44 8.73 -5.84 7.00
CA ALA A 44 9.99 -5.12 7.13
C ALA A 44 9.81 -3.63 6.91
N ALA A 45 8.93 -3.23 5.98
CA ALA A 45 8.68 -1.83 5.65
C ALA A 45 7.89 -1.07 6.73
N THR A 46 7.08 -1.77 7.52
CA THR A 46 6.21 -1.15 8.54
C THR A 46 6.58 -1.50 9.98
N SER A 47 7.58 -2.37 10.20
CA SER A 47 8.08 -2.66 11.54
C SER A 47 8.88 -1.47 12.09
N ARG A 48 8.77 -1.23 13.39
CA ARG A 48 9.30 -0.04 14.11
C ARG A 48 10.82 0.21 14.00
N ARG A 49 11.59 -0.53 13.18
CA ARG A 49 13.05 -0.46 13.19
C ARG A 49 13.85 -0.66 11.90
N PRO A 50 13.32 -0.66 10.68
CA PRO A 50 14.18 -0.95 9.52
C PRO A 50 14.75 0.26 8.79
N TRP A 51 14.36 1.47 9.13
CA TRP A 51 14.58 2.62 8.27
C TRP A 51 15.66 3.60 8.76
N SER A 52 16.64 3.14 9.54
CA SER A 52 17.80 3.97 9.88
C SER A 52 18.64 4.30 8.64
N GLY A 53 19.11 5.54 8.53
CA GLY A 53 20.05 5.92 7.48
C GLY A 53 19.47 6.22 6.09
N GLY A 54 18.26 6.78 5.98
CA GLY A 54 17.67 7.18 4.69
C GLY A 54 17.11 6.02 3.86
N GLY A 55 16.96 4.84 4.45
CA GLY A 55 16.40 3.66 3.78
C GLY A 55 14.93 3.83 3.40
N ALA A 56 14.13 4.52 4.24
CA ALA A 56 12.73 4.80 3.96
C ALA A 56 12.55 5.68 2.72
N ASP A 57 13.33 6.74 2.62
CA ASP A 57 13.24 7.67 1.47
C ASP A 57 13.60 6.97 0.16
N ARG A 58 14.62 6.11 0.18
CA ARG A 58 15.02 5.32 -1.00
C ARG A 58 13.95 4.30 -1.38
N ALA A 59 13.36 3.61 -0.41
CA ALA A 59 12.31 2.64 -0.66
C ALA A 59 11.05 3.32 -1.20
N LEU A 60 10.63 4.45 -0.63
CA LEU A 60 9.51 5.24 -1.15
C LEU A 60 9.81 5.74 -2.57
N ALA A 61 10.99 6.28 -2.83
CA ALA A 61 11.38 6.75 -4.15
C ALA A 61 11.36 5.63 -5.21
N ALA A 62 11.67 4.40 -4.82
CA ALA A 62 11.62 3.24 -5.69
C ALA A 62 10.19 2.71 -5.91
N MET A 63 9.33 2.76 -4.88
CA MET A 63 8.01 2.15 -4.90
C MET A 63 6.90 3.08 -5.43
N LEU A 64 6.95 4.37 -5.12
CA LEU A 64 5.89 5.30 -5.49
C LEU A 64 5.63 5.38 -7.00
N PRO A 65 6.63 5.36 -7.89
CA PRO A 65 6.37 5.31 -9.33
C PRO A 65 5.62 4.06 -9.78
N LEU A 66 5.91 2.90 -9.19
CA LEU A 66 5.22 1.64 -9.49
C LEU A 66 3.78 1.66 -9.00
N ILE A 67 3.56 2.12 -7.78
CA ILE A 67 2.22 2.31 -7.20
C ILE A 67 1.43 3.30 -8.05
N GLY A 68 2.07 4.37 -8.51
CA GLY A 68 1.48 5.36 -9.41
C GLY A 68 0.98 4.76 -10.73
N ARG A 69 1.76 3.86 -11.34
CA ARG A 69 1.37 3.15 -12.58
C ARG A 69 0.16 2.23 -12.36
N ILE A 70 0.14 1.50 -11.26
CA ILE A 70 -0.98 0.62 -10.89
C ILE A 70 -2.24 1.46 -10.64
N LEU A 71 -2.11 2.54 -9.88
CA LEU A 71 -3.21 3.46 -9.58
C LEU A 71 -3.78 4.09 -10.86
N GLU A 72 -2.91 4.58 -11.73
CA GLU A 72 -3.30 5.18 -13.00
C GLU A 72 -4.05 4.19 -13.90
N ALA A 73 -3.65 2.93 -13.93
CA ALA A 73 -4.35 1.88 -14.67
C ALA A 73 -5.81 1.72 -14.19
N GLY A 74 -6.03 1.66 -12.88
CA GLY A 74 -7.38 1.58 -12.30
C GLY A 74 -8.22 2.84 -12.53
N GLN A 75 -7.61 4.01 -12.42
CA GLN A 75 -8.29 5.30 -12.66
C GLN A 75 -8.69 5.46 -14.13
N ARG A 76 -7.83 5.12 -15.07
CA ARG A 76 -8.15 5.12 -16.51
C ARG A 76 -9.24 4.11 -16.87
N ALA A 77 -9.25 2.96 -16.21
CA ALA A 77 -10.31 1.96 -16.39
C ALA A 77 -11.65 2.37 -15.74
N GLY A 78 -11.67 3.44 -14.93
CA GLY A 78 -12.87 3.92 -14.26
C GLY A 78 -13.29 3.12 -13.04
N THR A 79 -12.45 2.23 -12.52
CA THR A 79 -12.74 1.38 -11.36
C THR A 79 -12.20 1.93 -10.04
N VAL A 80 -11.31 2.90 -10.11
CA VAL A 80 -10.74 3.60 -8.96
C VAL A 80 -11.07 5.09 -9.06
N ARG A 81 -11.49 5.66 -7.95
CA ARG A 81 -11.84 7.08 -7.85
C ARG A 81 -10.65 7.99 -8.17
N PRO A 82 -10.87 9.13 -8.85
CA PRO A 82 -9.77 9.96 -9.38
C PRO A 82 -9.03 10.79 -8.32
N ASP A 83 -9.57 10.94 -7.11
CA ASP A 83 -8.98 11.71 -6.02
C ASP A 83 -7.95 10.92 -5.18
N ILE A 84 -7.79 9.61 -5.41
CA ILE A 84 -6.77 8.78 -4.77
C ILE A 84 -5.38 9.10 -5.34
N VAL A 85 -4.40 9.22 -4.46
CA VAL A 85 -2.98 9.40 -4.79
C VAL A 85 -2.15 8.21 -4.27
N PRO A 86 -0.92 7.99 -4.76
CA PRO A 86 -0.11 6.83 -4.34
C PRO A 86 0.10 6.70 -2.83
N SER A 87 0.24 7.81 -2.09
CA SER A 87 0.39 7.79 -0.63
C SER A 87 -0.85 7.22 0.08
N ASP A 88 -2.05 7.38 -0.47
CA ASP A 88 -3.26 6.79 0.09
C ASP A 88 -3.21 5.25 0.07
N LEU A 89 -2.66 4.66 -0.99
CA LEU A 89 -2.49 3.21 -1.08
C LEU A 89 -1.47 2.70 -0.06
N VAL A 90 -0.39 3.43 0.17
CA VAL A 90 0.60 3.11 1.21
C VAL A 90 -0.04 3.17 2.60
N VAL A 91 -0.79 4.22 2.89
CA VAL A 91 -1.50 4.38 4.18
C VAL A 91 -2.55 3.28 4.35
N THR A 92 -3.26 2.89 3.30
CA THR A 92 -4.21 1.76 3.33
C THR A 92 -3.51 0.47 3.75
N LEU A 93 -2.37 0.14 3.14
CA LEU A 93 -1.58 -1.03 3.50
C LEU A 93 -1.10 -0.99 4.96
N MET A 94 -0.60 0.17 5.41
CA MET A 94 -0.19 0.36 6.82
C MET A 94 -1.35 0.17 7.79
N SER A 95 -2.52 0.67 7.45
CA SER A 95 -3.73 0.58 8.29
C SER A 95 -4.21 -0.85 8.45
N VAL A 96 -4.32 -1.59 7.34
CA VAL A 96 -4.74 -3.00 7.36
C VAL A 96 -3.76 -3.84 8.17
N ARG A 97 -2.48 -3.55 8.05
CA ARG A 97 -1.47 -4.23 8.85
C ARG A 97 -1.60 -3.93 10.33
N ALA A 98 -1.77 -2.66 10.71
CA ALA A 98 -1.93 -2.28 12.11
C ALA A 98 -3.16 -2.96 12.74
N ILE A 99 -4.24 -3.10 11.98
CA ILE A 99 -5.42 -3.88 12.39
C ILE A 99 -5.07 -5.35 12.60
N GLY A 100 -4.28 -5.95 11.72
CA GLY A 100 -3.84 -7.33 11.84
C GLY A 100 -2.99 -7.56 13.10
N ASP A 101 -2.03 -6.68 13.35
CA ASP A 101 -1.17 -6.75 14.52
C ASP A 101 -1.94 -6.56 15.83
N LEU A 102 -3.02 -5.79 15.80
CA LEU A 102 -3.85 -5.51 16.99
C LEU A 102 -4.93 -6.58 17.24
N CYS A 103 -5.54 -7.11 16.21
CA CYS A 103 -6.80 -7.84 16.32
C CYS A 103 -6.72 -9.32 15.90
N ASP A 104 -5.89 -9.68 14.93
CA ASP A 104 -5.98 -11.00 14.29
C ASP A 104 -5.57 -12.16 15.20
N ALA A 105 -4.82 -11.92 16.28
CA ALA A 105 -4.49 -12.94 17.28
C ALA A 105 -5.74 -13.42 18.04
N ASP A 106 -6.64 -12.48 18.39
CA ASP A 106 -7.86 -12.77 19.15
C ASP A 106 -9.07 -12.99 18.25
N ALA A 107 -9.09 -12.34 17.09
CA ALA A 107 -10.18 -12.41 16.11
C ALA A 107 -9.62 -12.59 14.68
N PRO A 108 -9.23 -13.83 14.31
CA PRO A 108 -8.64 -14.11 13.01
C PRO A 108 -9.50 -13.64 11.84
N GLY A 109 -8.88 -12.96 10.88
CA GLY A 109 -9.56 -12.44 9.69
C GLY A 109 -10.13 -11.02 9.83
N THR A 110 -9.96 -10.37 10.97
CA THR A 110 -10.41 -8.99 11.19
C THR A 110 -9.73 -8.03 10.21
N SER A 111 -8.43 -8.11 10.04
CA SER A 111 -7.69 -7.27 9.11
C SER A 111 -8.16 -7.47 7.66
N ARG A 112 -8.46 -8.70 7.26
CA ARG A 112 -8.98 -9.00 5.92
C ARG A 112 -10.38 -8.42 5.70
N ARG A 113 -11.23 -8.45 6.71
CA ARG A 113 -12.55 -7.81 6.65
C ARG A 113 -12.42 -6.29 6.42
N PHE A 114 -11.56 -5.63 7.17
CA PHE A 114 -11.31 -4.19 7.02
C PHE A 114 -10.61 -3.85 5.70
N LEU A 115 -9.76 -4.74 5.19
CA LEU A 115 -9.21 -4.61 3.85
C LEU A 115 -10.32 -4.48 2.80
N GLU A 116 -11.33 -5.32 2.83
CA GLU A 116 -12.43 -5.26 1.86
C GLU A 116 -13.23 -3.96 1.98
N PHE A 117 -13.45 -3.43 3.19
CA PHE A 117 -14.06 -2.11 3.36
C PHE A 117 -13.19 -0.99 2.76
N ALA A 118 -11.87 -1.03 2.98
CA ALA A 118 -10.95 -0.06 2.41
C ALA A 118 -10.93 -0.14 0.87
N LEU A 119 -10.90 -1.34 0.30
CA LEU A 119 -10.93 -1.55 -1.14
C LEU A 119 -12.23 -1.06 -1.77
N ASP A 120 -13.37 -1.30 -1.12
CA ASP A 120 -14.66 -0.77 -1.58
C ASP A 120 -14.66 0.76 -1.59
N GLY A 121 -14.08 1.38 -0.58
CA GLY A 121 -13.91 2.84 -0.50
C GLY A 121 -13.04 3.47 -1.59
N LEU A 122 -12.21 2.69 -2.27
CA LEU A 122 -11.43 3.16 -3.41
C LEU A 122 -12.23 3.24 -4.72
N ARG A 123 -13.42 2.65 -4.77
CA ARG A 123 -14.27 2.67 -5.96
C ARG A 123 -14.89 4.06 -6.18
N PRO A 124 -15.28 4.40 -7.42
CA PRO A 124 -15.97 5.65 -7.73
C PRO A 124 -17.33 5.76 -7.03
N GLY A 125 -17.87 6.96 -6.95
CA GLY A 125 -19.21 7.22 -6.41
C GLY A 125 -19.24 7.64 -4.94
N HIS A 126 -18.10 7.70 -4.28
CA HIS A 126 -17.98 8.19 -2.91
C HIS A 126 -17.62 9.68 -2.87
N ARG A 127 -18.01 10.35 -1.77
CA ARG A 127 -17.63 11.73 -1.52
C ARG A 127 -16.11 11.84 -1.35
N THR A 128 -15.52 12.87 -1.98
CA THR A 128 -14.11 13.23 -1.75
C THR A 128 -13.93 13.73 -0.31
N PRO A 129 -12.95 13.20 0.44
CA PRO A 129 -12.64 13.71 1.77
C PRO A 129 -12.20 15.18 1.74
N ASP A 130 -12.57 15.93 2.78
CA ASP A 130 -12.18 17.34 2.91
C ASP A 130 -10.69 17.50 3.29
N GLN A 131 -10.09 16.48 3.93
CA GLN A 131 -8.68 16.47 4.29
C GLN A 131 -7.81 16.12 3.08
N PRO A 132 -6.70 16.85 2.89
CA PRO A 132 -5.76 16.51 1.83
C PRO A 132 -5.07 15.16 2.10
N PRO A 133 -4.63 14.45 1.05
CA PRO A 133 -3.82 13.26 1.21
C PRO A 133 -2.47 13.59 1.87
N MET A 134 -1.88 12.59 2.52
CA MET A 134 -0.54 12.72 3.09
C MET A 134 0.48 12.97 1.96
N SER A 135 1.31 13.99 2.11
CA SER A 135 2.40 14.25 1.17
C SER A 135 3.49 13.19 1.29
N VAL A 136 4.28 13.01 0.23
CA VAL A 136 5.44 12.09 0.24
C VAL A 136 6.41 12.41 1.37
N LYS A 137 6.65 13.70 1.64
CA LYS A 137 7.52 14.14 2.74
C LYS A 137 6.95 13.78 4.13
N GLN A 138 5.64 13.90 4.31
CA GLN A 138 4.97 13.47 5.55
C GLN A 138 5.04 11.96 5.70
N LEU A 139 4.77 11.22 4.63
CA LEU A 139 4.86 9.76 4.62
C LEU A 139 6.29 9.29 4.98
N GLY A 140 7.32 9.90 4.41
CA GLY A 140 8.72 9.63 4.75
C GLY A 140 8.99 9.79 6.24
N ARG A 141 8.52 10.87 6.87
CA ARG A 141 8.67 11.09 8.33
C ARG A 141 7.96 10.02 9.15
N VAL A 142 6.73 9.65 8.79
CA VAL A 142 5.98 8.61 9.50
C VAL A 142 6.73 7.29 9.50
N LEU A 143 7.42 6.97 8.42
CA LEU A 143 8.19 5.73 8.29
C LEU A 143 9.56 5.78 8.96
N THR A 144 10.13 6.98 9.19
CA THR A 144 11.48 7.15 9.77
C THR A 144 11.48 7.48 11.25
N ASP A 145 10.51 8.26 11.73
CA ASP A 145 10.53 8.88 13.05
C ASP A 145 9.86 8.04 14.18
N ARG A 146 9.54 6.78 13.89
CA ARG A 146 8.94 5.86 14.88
C ARG A 146 9.79 4.57 15.07
#